data_ea1ea8de073d1d46c46128a338ab6199
#
_entry.id   ea1ea8de073d1d46c46128a338ab6199
#
_cell.length_a   1.000
_cell.length_b   1.000
_cell.length_c   1.000
_cell.angle_alpha   90.00
_cell.angle_beta   90.00
_cell.angle_gamma   90.00
#
_symmetry.space_group_name_H-M   'P 1'
#
loop_
_entity.id
_entity.type
_entity.pdbx_description
1 polymer ?
#
loop_
_entity_poly.entity_id
_entity_poly.type
_entity_poly.pdbx_seq_one_letter_code
_entity_poly.pdbx_strand_id
1 'polypeptide(L)'
;MLLLVMSLALLTRPGLADSTIPAEDAPRAPLNEQVLNVPVATSPQVRLEVTLFMPSHGGPFPLVVVNHGTSPVPANAPRVGDNFIPYYFLSRGYAVAMPMMRGYAGSEGQMTPHGCDIVALGLDAARDIRKVLDYVKQQPGIDASHIVVAGKSMGGWNTLAFGSLGPDDVKGLMSFAGGVKESDCRNPDASLIGGAQQLGAHTKLRSIWFFGENDQIFATPTWQAMFRQYTAAGARAELVDYGAFQKDAHAMTASAAGLPLWVQRADTFLASIGMPSQEVDPEYLPERARATSAYADINDLDAVPYLNDKQRDTLYRGFLAAPLPRAIAIGATTAVWSSGGFDPGQNVLDKCWKLTQYCHLYAVDNTVVWPRLDAQPLATKFAALADVAAVPYLNAQGRQAYTRFLSTRDPRAFAIAPDGAWGAGAGTDPINDALVACGDGHTGCLLYAVNRDVVWVRK
;
A
#
# COMPACT_ATOMS: atom_id res chain seq x y z
N MET A 1 -32.12 -36.07 45.62
CA MET A 1 -32.11 -36.10 44.15
C MET A 1 -31.18 -35.00 43.72
N LEU A 2 -29.89 -35.34 43.57
CA LEU A 2 -28.80 -34.39 43.26
C LEU A 2 -28.62 -34.43 41.74
N LEU A 3 -28.87 -33.30 41.07
CA LEU A 3 -28.57 -33.13 39.65
C LEU A 3 -27.09 -32.74 39.49
N LEU A 4 -26.32 -33.62 38.89
CA LEU A 4 -24.93 -33.37 38.45
C LEU A 4 -24.98 -32.64 37.10
N VAL A 5 -24.60 -31.36 37.08
CA VAL A 5 -24.41 -30.57 35.85
C VAL A 5 -22.99 -30.85 35.38
N MET A 6 -22.87 -31.64 34.33
CA MET A 6 -21.60 -31.81 33.60
C MET A 6 -21.36 -30.58 32.71
N SER A 7 -20.42 -29.73 33.08
CA SER A 7 -19.90 -28.64 32.21
C SER A 7 -19.00 -29.26 31.14
N LEU A 8 -19.45 -29.23 29.90
CA LEU A 8 -18.67 -29.58 28.74
C LEU A 8 -17.75 -28.42 28.42
N ALA A 9 -16.47 -28.50 28.81
CA ALA A 9 -15.45 -27.56 28.40
C ALA A 9 -15.16 -27.77 26.89
N LEU A 10 -15.60 -26.85 26.03
CA LEU A 10 -15.16 -26.77 24.67
C LEU A 10 -13.67 -26.36 24.67
N LEU A 11 -12.79 -27.34 24.49
CA LEU A 11 -11.39 -27.11 24.14
C LEU A 11 -11.37 -26.52 22.72
N THR A 12 -11.25 -25.19 22.62
CA THR A 12 -10.87 -24.53 21.37
C THR A 12 -9.44 -24.98 21.05
N ARG A 13 -9.30 -25.82 20.04
CA ARG A 13 -7.99 -26.16 19.46
C ARG A 13 -7.40 -24.88 18.89
N PRO A 14 -6.13 -24.55 19.21
CA PRO A 14 -5.42 -23.51 18.46
C PRO A 14 -5.33 -23.99 17.01
N GLY A 15 -5.90 -23.25 16.08
CA GLY A 15 -5.68 -23.43 14.67
C GLY A 15 -4.17 -23.36 14.44
N LEU A 16 -3.58 -24.37 13.81
CA LEU A 16 -2.22 -24.32 13.32
C LEU A 16 -2.20 -23.17 12.31
N ALA A 17 -1.60 -22.07 12.69
CA ALA A 17 -1.23 -21.02 11.74
C ALA A 17 -0.36 -21.70 10.68
N ASP A 18 -0.70 -21.47 9.42
CA ASP A 18 0.09 -21.92 8.28
C ASP A 18 1.45 -21.19 8.40
N SER A 19 2.45 -21.91 8.92
CA SER A 19 3.72 -21.32 9.36
C SER A 19 4.69 -21.02 8.22
N THR A 20 4.22 -21.14 6.98
CA THR A 20 5.07 -21.01 5.78
C THR A 20 4.94 -19.67 5.06
N ILE A 21 3.88 -18.90 5.31
CA ILE A 21 3.70 -17.55 4.73
C ILE A 21 3.83 -16.53 5.87
N PRO A 22 4.78 -15.59 5.81
CA PRO A 22 4.76 -14.45 6.72
C PRO A 22 3.38 -13.78 6.68
N ALA A 23 2.84 -13.44 7.84
CA ALA A 23 1.50 -12.82 7.93
C ALA A 23 1.38 -11.56 7.04
N GLU A 24 2.49 -10.85 6.87
CA GLU A 24 2.62 -9.69 5.99
C GLU A 24 2.55 -9.99 4.49
N ASP A 25 2.78 -11.24 4.06
CA ASP A 25 2.69 -11.69 2.67
C ASP A 25 1.34 -12.35 2.35
N ALA A 26 0.46 -12.51 3.35
CA ALA A 26 -0.89 -13.02 3.15
C ALA A 26 -1.73 -12.02 2.33
N PRO A 27 -2.65 -12.51 1.46
CA PRO A 27 -3.60 -11.64 0.77
C PRO A 27 -4.41 -10.82 1.77
N ARG A 28 -4.46 -9.50 1.58
CA ARG A 28 -5.29 -8.62 2.41
C ARG A 28 -6.77 -8.79 2.09
N ALA A 29 -7.62 -8.52 3.07
CA ALA A 29 -9.05 -8.40 2.82
C ALA A 29 -9.30 -7.33 1.76
N PRO A 30 -10.20 -7.57 0.79
CA PRO A 30 -10.52 -6.56 -0.22
C PRO A 30 -11.04 -5.30 0.45
N LEU A 31 -10.54 -4.14 0.02
CA LEU A 31 -11.11 -2.84 0.37
C LEU A 31 -12.58 -2.82 -0.07
N ASN A 32 -13.47 -2.29 0.76
CA ASN A 32 -14.86 -2.05 0.37
C ASN A 32 -14.92 -0.87 -0.61
N GLU A 33 -14.47 -1.11 -1.83
CA GLU A 33 -14.41 -0.10 -2.88
C GLU A 33 -15.75 0.07 -3.55
N GLN A 34 -16.20 1.32 -3.61
CA GLN A 34 -17.36 1.74 -4.40
C GLN A 34 -16.93 2.80 -5.40
N VAL A 35 -17.44 2.73 -6.61
CA VAL A 35 -17.23 3.77 -7.62
C VAL A 35 -18.55 4.52 -7.83
N LEU A 36 -18.54 5.78 -7.44
CA LEU A 36 -19.70 6.67 -7.50
C LEU A 36 -19.56 7.64 -8.66
N ASN A 37 -20.67 7.99 -9.30
CA ASN A 37 -20.74 9.05 -10.33
C ASN A 37 -21.50 10.25 -9.75
N VAL A 38 -20.74 11.19 -9.17
CA VAL A 38 -21.29 12.30 -8.41
C VAL A 38 -21.60 13.51 -9.29
N PRO A 39 -22.86 13.99 -9.35
CA PRO A 39 -23.19 15.17 -10.15
C PRO A 39 -22.65 16.44 -9.49
N VAL A 40 -21.79 17.19 -10.22
CA VAL A 40 -21.19 18.45 -9.75
C VAL A 40 -21.73 19.66 -10.51
N ALA A 41 -22.32 19.47 -11.69
CA ALA A 41 -23.02 20.51 -12.45
C ALA A 41 -24.24 19.93 -13.16
N THR A 42 -25.22 20.78 -13.45
CA THR A 42 -26.49 20.40 -14.07
C THR A 42 -26.71 20.98 -15.47
N SER A 43 -26.00 22.06 -15.83
CA SER A 43 -26.15 22.71 -17.13
C SER A 43 -24.81 23.31 -17.61
N PRO A 44 -24.04 22.61 -18.46
CA PRO A 44 -24.24 21.24 -18.88
C PRO A 44 -24.08 20.28 -17.69
N GLN A 45 -24.66 19.08 -17.81
CA GLN A 45 -24.47 18.05 -16.77
C GLN A 45 -23.02 17.58 -16.76
N VAL A 46 -22.42 17.55 -15.57
CA VAL A 46 -21.08 17.01 -15.33
C VAL A 46 -21.13 16.13 -14.10
N ARG A 47 -20.59 14.91 -14.22
CA ARG A 47 -20.40 13.98 -13.11
C ARG A 47 -18.92 13.70 -12.93
N LEU A 48 -18.49 13.62 -11.68
CA LEU A 48 -17.15 13.15 -11.33
C LEU A 48 -17.21 11.70 -10.89
N GLU A 49 -16.24 10.92 -11.35
CA GLU A 49 -15.97 9.59 -10.82
C GLU A 49 -15.32 9.74 -9.46
N VAL A 50 -15.89 9.12 -8.43
CA VAL A 50 -15.40 9.16 -7.06
C VAL A 50 -15.21 7.74 -6.57
N THR A 51 -13.99 7.37 -6.22
CA THR A 51 -13.74 6.11 -5.52
C THR A 51 -13.96 6.34 -4.03
N LEU A 52 -14.85 5.58 -3.42
CA LEU A 52 -15.13 5.58 -1.99
C LEU A 52 -14.66 4.26 -1.40
N PHE A 53 -13.69 4.32 -0.47
CA PHE A 53 -13.28 3.22 0.36
C PHE A 53 -13.89 3.37 1.75
N MET A 54 -14.36 2.28 2.31
CA MET A 54 -14.80 2.23 3.70
C MET A 54 -14.15 1.05 4.41
N PRO A 55 -13.75 1.20 5.70
CA PRO A 55 -13.31 0.07 6.49
C PRO A 55 -14.32 -1.08 6.47
N SER A 56 -13.86 -2.32 6.62
CA SER A 56 -14.70 -3.52 6.49
C SER A 56 -15.65 -3.71 7.68
N HIS A 57 -15.42 -3.04 8.80
CA HIS A 57 -16.17 -3.20 10.05
C HIS A 57 -16.22 -1.90 10.86
N GLY A 58 -17.23 -1.75 11.66
CA GLY A 58 -17.45 -0.55 12.48
C GLY A 58 -18.34 0.49 11.79
N GLY A 59 -18.12 1.76 12.10
CA GLY A 59 -18.92 2.89 11.62
C GLY A 59 -19.89 3.43 12.69
N PRO A 60 -20.44 4.63 12.52
CA PRO A 60 -20.17 5.52 11.37
C PRO A 60 -18.72 6.01 11.32
N PHE A 61 -18.18 6.15 10.09
CA PHE A 61 -16.76 6.46 9.84
C PHE A 61 -16.55 7.96 9.65
N PRO A 62 -15.52 8.57 10.27
CA PRO A 62 -15.06 9.90 9.87
C PRO A 62 -14.69 9.89 8.39
N LEU A 63 -14.82 11.03 7.72
CA LEU A 63 -14.63 11.14 6.28
C LEU A 63 -13.39 11.94 5.95
N VAL A 64 -12.60 11.47 4.99
CA VAL A 64 -11.62 12.30 4.28
C VAL A 64 -11.93 12.36 2.78
N VAL A 65 -11.82 13.55 2.19
CA VAL A 65 -11.75 13.72 0.74
C VAL A 65 -10.30 13.91 0.35
N VAL A 66 -9.74 13.00 -0.46
CA VAL A 66 -8.34 13.04 -0.90
C VAL A 66 -8.27 13.42 -2.38
N ASN A 67 -7.72 14.59 -2.65
CA ASN A 67 -7.59 15.16 -3.98
C ASN A 67 -6.27 14.74 -4.64
N HIS A 68 -6.33 14.21 -5.87
CA HIS A 68 -5.16 13.74 -6.62
C HIS A 68 -4.34 14.89 -7.23
N GLY A 69 -3.08 14.62 -7.58
CA GLY A 69 -2.19 15.51 -8.34
C GLY A 69 -2.43 15.48 -9.86
N THR A 70 -1.59 16.17 -10.60
CA THR A 70 -1.60 16.14 -12.07
C THR A 70 -1.18 14.77 -12.62
N SER A 71 -1.70 14.43 -13.82
CA SER A 71 -1.24 13.28 -14.60
C SER A 71 -0.86 13.74 -16.01
N PRO A 72 0.20 13.20 -16.62
CA PRO A 72 0.56 13.49 -18.01
C PRO A 72 -0.55 13.12 -19.01
N VAL A 73 -1.35 12.11 -18.67
CA VAL A 73 -2.48 11.66 -19.48
C VAL A 73 -3.73 11.58 -18.58
N PRO A 74 -4.46 12.69 -18.40
CA PRO A 74 -5.57 12.77 -17.44
C PRO A 74 -6.61 11.67 -17.61
N ALA A 75 -7.07 11.41 -18.85
CA ALA A 75 -8.07 10.38 -19.14
C ALA A 75 -7.65 8.96 -18.74
N ASN A 76 -6.35 8.69 -18.63
CA ASN A 76 -5.80 7.39 -18.22
C ASN A 76 -5.24 7.41 -16.77
N ALA A 77 -5.49 8.48 -16.03
CA ALA A 77 -5.04 8.56 -14.64
C ALA A 77 -5.68 7.44 -13.80
N PRO A 78 -4.91 6.72 -12.98
CA PRO A 78 -5.48 5.71 -12.11
C PRO A 78 -6.36 6.37 -11.05
N ARG A 79 -7.53 5.76 -10.75
CA ARG A 79 -8.46 6.24 -9.70
C ARG A 79 -7.81 6.30 -8.33
N VAL A 80 -6.94 5.35 -8.04
CA VAL A 80 -6.11 5.36 -6.85
C VAL A 80 -4.68 5.66 -7.30
N GLY A 81 -4.21 6.87 -7.00
CA GLY A 81 -2.86 7.30 -7.37
C GLY A 81 -1.78 6.65 -6.51
N ASP A 82 -0.54 6.91 -6.88
CA ASP A 82 0.67 6.43 -6.21
C ASP A 82 0.98 7.25 -4.95
N ASN A 83 0.15 7.15 -3.91
CA ASN A 83 0.44 7.80 -2.63
C ASN A 83 -0.19 7.08 -1.44
N PHE A 84 0.45 7.19 -0.27
CA PHE A 84 0.03 6.55 0.97
C PHE A 84 -1.05 7.32 1.74
N ILE A 85 -1.49 8.49 1.27
CA ILE A 85 -2.46 9.32 1.98
C ILE A 85 -3.80 8.59 2.18
N PRO A 86 -4.44 7.97 1.17
CA PRO A 86 -5.70 7.25 1.35
C PRO A 86 -5.61 6.14 2.40
N TYR A 87 -4.54 5.38 2.37
CA TYR A 87 -4.35 4.24 3.26
C TYR A 87 -3.97 4.65 4.68
N TYR A 88 -3.27 5.77 4.83
CA TYR A 88 -3.07 6.39 6.13
C TYR A 88 -4.42 6.66 6.80
N PHE A 89 -5.37 7.25 6.08
CA PHE A 89 -6.69 7.53 6.64
C PHE A 89 -7.49 6.25 6.88
N LEU A 90 -7.42 5.27 5.98
CA LEU A 90 -8.04 3.94 6.22
C LEU A 90 -7.50 3.29 7.49
N SER A 91 -6.20 3.35 7.72
CA SER A 91 -5.59 2.77 8.94
C SER A 91 -6.02 3.47 10.24
N ARG A 92 -6.58 4.70 10.15
CA ARG A 92 -7.19 5.44 11.27
C ARG A 92 -8.72 5.30 11.29
N GLY A 93 -9.28 4.37 10.52
CA GLY A 93 -10.70 4.08 10.48
C GLY A 93 -11.57 5.09 9.74
N TYR A 94 -10.99 5.87 8.81
CA TYR A 94 -11.76 6.80 7.97
C TYR A 94 -12.36 6.12 6.75
N ALA A 95 -13.54 6.58 6.35
CA ALA A 95 -13.98 6.46 4.98
C ALA A 95 -13.17 7.45 4.11
N VAL A 96 -12.73 7.02 2.94
CA VAL A 96 -11.87 7.80 2.04
C VAL A 96 -12.56 8.00 0.70
N ALA A 97 -12.90 9.23 0.36
CA ALA A 97 -13.44 9.60 -0.93
C ALA A 97 -12.35 10.23 -1.81
N MET A 98 -12.15 9.67 -3.00
CA MET A 98 -11.13 10.11 -3.96
C MET A 98 -11.82 10.57 -5.24
N PRO A 99 -12.17 11.86 -5.37
CA PRO A 99 -12.70 12.38 -6.60
C PRO A 99 -11.63 12.50 -7.67
N MET A 100 -11.95 12.09 -8.89
CA MET A 100 -11.19 12.42 -10.09
C MET A 100 -11.68 13.75 -10.62
N MET A 101 -10.75 14.70 -10.84
CA MET A 101 -11.11 16.02 -11.38
C MET A 101 -11.69 15.91 -12.79
N ARG A 102 -12.35 16.97 -13.28
CA ARG A 102 -12.94 17.02 -14.63
C ARG A 102 -11.91 16.62 -15.69
N GLY A 103 -12.28 15.68 -16.57
CA GLY A 103 -11.41 15.13 -17.62
C GLY A 103 -10.37 14.11 -17.17
N TYR A 104 -10.37 13.72 -15.89
CA TYR A 104 -9.52 12.64 -15.35
C TYR A 104 -10.31 11.34 -15.25
N ALA A 105 -9.68 10.23 -15.62
CA ALA A 105 -10.27 8.89 -15.56
C ALA A 105 -11.70 8.87 -16.18
N GLY A 106 -12.70 8.38 -15.43
CA GLY A 106 -14.11 8.35 -15.84
C GLY A 106 -14.91 9.63 -15.58
N SER A 107 -14.28 10.71 -15.12
CA SER A 107 -14.96 11.98 -14.85
C SER A 107 -15.29 12.74 -16.14
N GLU A 108 -16.50 13.28 -16.19
CA GLU A 108 -16.98 14.09 -17.29
C GLU A 108 -16.40 15.53 -17.25
N GLY A 109 -16.57 16.25 -18.35
CA GLY A 109 -16.14 17.63 -18.51
C GLY A 109 -14.63 17.78 -18.75
N GLN A 110 -14.13 18.98 -18.63
CA GLN A 110 -12.72 19.34 -18.75
C GLN A 110 -12.37 20.40 -17.72
N MET A 111 -11.13 20.39 -17.21
CA MET A 111 -10.63 21.51 -16.43
C MET A 111 -10.48 22.74 -17.31
N THR A 112 -10.91 23.89 -16.81
CA THR A 112 -10.73 25.16 -17.52
C THR A 112 -9.33 25.69 -17.24
N PRO A 113 -8.49 25.91 -18.26
CA PRO A 113 -7.21 26.57 -18.07
C PRO A 113 -7.42 28.04 -17.67
N HIS A 114 -6.64 28.50 -16.68
CA HIS A 114 -6.71 29.88 -16.19
C HIS A 114 -5.35 30.60 -16.30
N GLY A 115 -4.37 29.99 -16.92
CA GLY A 115 -3.04 30.54 -17.07
C GLY A 115 -2.39 30.86 -15.72
N CYS A 116 -2.03 32.13 -15.50
CA CYS A 116 -1.46 32.53 -14.23
C CYS A 116 -2.48 32.74 -13.10
N ASP A 117 -3.78 32.70 -13.37
CA ASP A 117 -4.81 32.76 -12.33
C ASP A 117 -5.12 31.39 -11.75
N ILE A 118 -4.13 30.82 -11.08
CA ILE A 118 -4.24 29.50 -10.44
C ILE A 118 -5.19 29.49 -9.23
N VAL A 119 -5.58 30.68 -8.71
CA VAL A 119 -6.63 30.79 -7.69
C VAL A 119 -7.98 30.43 -8.31
N ALA A 120 -8.31 30.98 -9.49
CA ALA A 120 -9.53 30.64 -10.21
C ALA A 120 -9.58 29.14 -10.53
N LEU A 121 -8.46 28.54 -11.00
CA LEU A 121 -8.35 27.10 -11.24
C LEU A 121 -8.64 26.29 -9.97
N GLY A 122 -8.02 26.65 -8.85
CA GLY A 122 -8.23 26.00 -7.56
C GLY A 122 -9.67 26.15 -7.06
N LEU A 123 -10.30 27.31 -7.26
CA LEU A 123 -11.69 27.57 -6.85
C LEU A 123 -12.69 26.79 -7.69
N ASP A 124 -12.44 26.57 -9.00
CA ASP A 124 -13.28 25.70 -9.82
C ASP A 124 -13.26 24.25 -9.27
N ALA A 125 -12.07 23.72 -8.98
CA ALA A 125 -11.93 22.41 -8.35
C ALA A 125 -12.58 22.38 -6.96
N ALA A 126 -12.41 23.43 -6.16
CA ALA A 126 -12.99 23.54 -4.82
C ALA A 126 -14.52 23.48 -4.81
N ARG A 127 -15.18 24.07 -5.81
CA ARG A 127 -16.65 23.96 -5.98
C ARG A 127 -17.06 22.54 -6.29
N ASP A 128 -16.32 21.85 -7.15
CA ASP A 128 -16.57 20.43 -7.44
C ASP A 128 -16.34 19.55 -6.17
N ILE A 129 -15.26 19.79 -5.43
CA ILE A 129 -14.98 19.10 -4.15
C ILE A 129 -16.13 19.32 -3.16
N ARG A 130 -16.69 20.53 -3.09
CA ARG A 130 -17.87 20.81 -2.25
C ARG A 130 -19.06 19.93 -2.62
N LYS A 131 -19.37 19.79 -3.93
CA LYS A 131 -20.45 18.92 -4.40
C LYS A 131 -20.20 17.46 -4.11
N VAL A 132 -18.96 16.99 -4.29
CA VAL A 132 -18.57 15.63 -3.93
C VAL A 132 -18.77 15.41 -2.42
N LEU A 133 -18.29 16.31 -1.60
CA LEU A 133 -18.43 16.20 -0.14
C LEU A 133 -19.90 16.19 0.27
N ASP A 134 -20.74 17.07 -0.29
CA ASP A 134 -22.18 17.12 -0.02
C ASP A 134 -22.91 15.83 -0.39
N TYR A 135 -22.44 15.13 -1.41
CA TYR A 135 -22.98 13.86 -1.86
C TYR A 135 -22.49 12.71 -0.96
N VAL A 136 -21.17 12.64 -0.72
CA VAL A 136 -20.57 11.52 0.01
C VAL A 136 -20.95 11.51 1.49
N LYS A 137 -21.05 12.67 2.14
CA LYS A 137 -21.45 12.74 3.55
C LYS A 137 -22.86 12.23 3.85
N GLN A 138 -23.69 12.03 2.79
CA GLN A 138 -25.03 11.44 2.90
C GLN A 138 -25.03 9.91 2.72
N GLN A 139 -23.89 9.31 2.36
CA GLN A 139 -23.80 7.87 2.17
C GLN A 139 -23.94 7.14 3.52
N PRO A 140 -24.59 5.95 3.53
CA PRO A 140 -24.71 5.15 4.74
C PRO A 140 -23.34 4.87 5.36
N GLY A 141 -23.23 4.96 6.67
CA GLY A 141 -22.01 4.66 7.42
C GLY A 141 -21.03 5.83 7.52
N ILE A 142 -21.32 7.02 6.98
CA ILE A 142 -20.45 8.19 7.09
C ILE A 142 -20.84 9.05 8.31
N ASP A 143 -19.83 9.44 9.11
CA ASP A 143 -19.98 10.45 10.15
C ASP A 143 -19.72 11.85 9.57
N ALA A 144 -20.81 12.54 9.22
CA ALA A 144 -20.75 13.88 8.64
C ALA A 144 -20.27 14.97 9.61
N SER A 145 -20.05 14.67 10.88
CA SER A 145 -19.53 15.62 11.87
C SER A 145 -18.00 15.64 11.98
N HIS A 146 -17.33 14.63 11.40
CA HIS A 146 -15.87 14.45 11.42
C HIS A 146 -15.33 14.34 10.02
N ILE A 147 -15.03 15.50 9.40
CA ILE A 147 -14.58 15.59 8.02
C ILE A 147 -13.26 16.35 7.92
N VAL A 148 -12.32 15.83 7.13
CA VAL A 148 -11.11 16.54 6.69
C VAL A 148 -10.99 16.51 5.17
N VAL A 149 -10.23 17.45 4.60
CA VAL A 149 -9.89 17.46 3.18
C VAL A 149 -8.38 17.45 3.04
N ALA A 150 -7.87 16.54 2.22
CA ALA A 150 -6.45 16.35 1.97
C ALA A 150 -6.15 16.32 0.47
N GLY A 151 -4.91 16.54 0.09
CA GLY A 151 -4.51 16.39 -1.30
C GLY A 151 -3.02 16.55 -1.52
N LYS A 152 -2.55 16.05 -2.67
CA LYS A 152 -1.15 16.09 -3.09
C LYS A 152 -1.00 16.93 -4.35
N SER A 153 0.09 17.73 -4.44
CA SER A 153 0.42 18.51 -5.64
C SER A 153 -0.75 19.42 -6.05
N MET A 154 -1.26 19.36 -7.25
CA MET A 154 -2.48 20.09 -7.65
C MET A 154 -3.65 19.83 -6.67
N GLY A 155 -3.82 18.59 -6.19
CA GLY A 155 -4.84 18.27 -5.19
C GLY A 155 -4.61 18.96 -3.85
N GLY A 156 -3.35 19.18 -3.46
CA GLY A 156 -3.00 19.97 -2.29
C GLY A 156 -3.37 21.45 -2.47
N TRP A 157 -3.15 22.01 -3.65
CA TRP A 157 -3.60 23.35 -4.01
C TRP A 157 -5.13 23.47 -3.97
N ASN A 158 -5.84 22.53 -4.59
CA ASN A 158 -7.30 22.48 -4.60
C ASN A 158 -7.88 22.36 -3.16
N THR A 159 -7.19 21.64 -2.28
CA THR A 159 -7.53 21.55 -0.85
C THR A 159 -7.44 22.90 -0.15
N LEU A 160 -6.39 23.69 -0.43
CA LEU A 160 -6.27 25.05 0.13
C LEU A 160 -7.32 25.99 -0.45
N ALA A 161 -7.60 25.90 -1.75
CA ALA A 161 -8.67 26.65 -2.40
C ALA A 161 -10.05 26.28 -1.82
N PHE A 162 -10.28 25.00 -1.53
CA PHE A 162 -11.50 24.55 -0.84
C PHE A 162 -11.65 25.22 0.54
N GLY A 163 -10.56 25.33 1.29
CA GLY A 163 -10.56 26.02 2.59
C GLY A 163 -11.00 27.47 2.51
N SER A 164 -10.67 28.18 1.42
CA SER A 164 -11.04 29.58 1.21
C SER A 164 -12.54 29.79 0.90
N LEU A 165 -13.28 28.72 0.58
CA LEU A 165 -14.76 28.76 0.48
C LEU A 165 -15.44 28.91 1.86
N GLY A 166 -14.69 28.78 2.96
CA GLY A 166 -15.20 28.89 4.32
C GLY A 166 -16.14 27.76 4.75
N PRO A 167 -15.84 26.48 4.47
CA PRO A 167 -16.71 25.38 4.88
C PRO A 167 -16.76 25.28 6.42
N ASP A 168 -17.94 25.11 6.98
CA ASP A 168 -18.18 25.00 8.42
C ASP A 168 -18.31 23.56 8.92
N ASP A 169 -18.51 22.62 8.01
CA ASP A 169 -18.64 21.17 8.27
C ASP A 169 -17.32 20.39 8.16
N VAL A 170 -16.20 21.08 7.90
CA VAL A 170 -14.85 20.48 7.81
C VAL A 170 -13.97 20.93 8.96
N LYS A 171 -13.21 20.02 9.57
CA LYS A 171 -12.37 20.28 10.74
C LYS A 171 -10.98 20.82 10.39
N GLY A 172 -10.43 20.45 9.24
CA GLY A 172 -9.09 20.90 8.83
C GLY A 172 -8.68 20.45 7.45
N LEU A 173 -7.53 20.95 7.01
CA LEU A 173 -6.97 20.75 5.68
C LEU A 173 -5.56 20.16 5.77
N MET A 174 -5.22 19.22 4.88
CA MET A 174 -3.87 18.66 4.80
C MET A 174 -3.35 18.78 3.36
N SER A 175 -2.26 19.52 3.16
CA SER A 175 -1.68 19.79 1.86
C SER A 175 -0.28 19.18 1.74
N PHE A 176 -0.11 18.22 0.84
CA PHE A 176 1.16 17.56 0.58
C PHE A 176 1.76 18.09 -0.71
N ALA A 177 2.87 18.83 -0.61
CA ALA A 177 3.53 19.49 -1.73
C ALA A 177 2.51 20.23 -2.63
N GLY A 178 1.61 21.01 -2.00
CA GLY A 178 0.46 21.62 -2.66
C GLY A 178 0.85 22.77 -3.57
N GLY A 179 0.51 22.66 -4.86
CA GLY A 179 0.75 23.67 -5.86
C GLY A 179 0.34 23.19 -7.24
N VAL A 180 0.26 24.13 -8.18
CA VAL A 180 0.00 23.85 -9.59
C VAL A 180 0.73 24.85 -10.47
N LYS A 181 1.30 24.40 -11.59
CA LYS A 181 1.95 25.24 -12.59
C LYS A 181 1.26 24.97 -13.94
N GLU A 182 0.61 26.00 -14.46
CA GLU A 182 0.02 25.96 -15.81
C GLU A 182 1.09 26.28 -16.84
N SER A 183 1.11 25.56 -17.95
CA SER A 183 2.14 25.65 -19.00
C SER A 183 2.18 27.01 -19.73
N ASP A 184 1.07 27.71 -19.75
CA ASP A 184 0.90 29.02 -20.36
C ASP A 184 1.14 30.20 -19.40
N CYS A 185 1.41 29.93 -18.11
CA CYS A 185 1.79 30.93 -17.14
C CYS A 185 3.29 31.25 -17.21
N ARG A 186 3.63 32.51 -17.53
CA ARG A 186 5.04 32.95 -17.66
C ARG A 186 5.79 33.03 -16.33
N ASN A 187 5.09 33.20 -15.21
CA ASN A 187 5.69 33.30 -13.88
C ASN A 187 4.91 32.49 -12.86
N PRO A 188 4.97 31.15 -12.96
CA PRO A 188 4.18 30.26 -12.12
C PRO A 188 4.52 30.37 -10.62
N ASP A 189 5.77 30.65 -10.27
CA ASP A 189 6.17 30.77 -8.87
C ASP A 189 5.56 32.03 -8.22
N ALA A 190 5.54 33.15 -8.93
CA ALA A 190 4.86 34.36 -8.44
C ALA A 190 3.34 34.15 -8.31
N SER A 191 2.74 33.42 -9.24
CA SER A 191 1.31 33.05 -9.17
C SER A 191 1.01 32.18 -7.94
N LEU A 192 1.85 31.20 -7.64
CA LEU A 192 1.73 30.37 -6.44
C LEU A 192 1.82 31.20 -5.17
N ILE A 193 2.82 32.11 -5.07
CA ILE A 193 3.03 32.97 -3.91
C ILE A 193 1.86 33.94 -3.70
N GLY A 194 1.44 34.63 -4.76
CA GLY A 194 0.31 35.56 -4.70
C GLY A 194 -1.02 34.86 -4.48
N GLY A 195 -1.20 33.70 -5.10
CA GLY A 195 -2.39 32.88 -4.91
C GLY A 195 -2.51 32.35 -3.48
N ALA A 196 -1.41 31.91 -2.88
CA ALA A 196 -1.40 31.50 -1.48
C ALA A 196 -1.84 32.64 -0.54
N GLN A 197 -1.39 33.86 -0.77
CA GLN A 197 -1.86 35.03 -0.05
C GLN A 197 -3.37 35.23 -0.17
N GLN A 198 -3.90 35.16 -1.38
CA GLN A 198 -5.34 35.30 -1.64
C GLN A 198 -6.16 34.24 -0.93
N LEU A 199 -5.77 32.96 -1.06
CA LEU A 199 -6.45 31.85 -0.39
C LEU A 199 -6.38 31.99 1.14
N GLY A 200 -5.23 32.40 1.67
CA GLY A 200 -5.01 32.61 3.10
C GLY A 200 -5.92 33.66 3.71
N ALA A 201 -6.20 34.76 2.98
CA ALA A 201 -7.08 35.84 3.43
C ALA A 201 -8.54 35.40 3.68
N HIS A 202 -8.96 34.27 3.06
CA HIS A 202 -10.33 33.77 3.18
C HIS A 202 -10.43 32.46 3.97
N THR A 203 -9.31 31.83 4.33
CA THR A 203 -9.30 30.53 5.01
C THR A 203 -9.34 30.68 6.52
N LYS A 204 -10.39 30.11 7.15
CA LYS A 204 -10.55 30.08 8.62
C LYS A 204 -10.13 28.74 9.22
N LEU A 205 -10.16 27.67 8.44
CA LEU A 205 -9.77 26.33 8.86
C LEU A 205 -8.27 26.26 9.17
N ARG A 206 -7.92 25.43 10.14
CA ARG A 206 -6.51 25.06 10.34
C ARG A 206 -6.04 24.16 9.21
N SER A 207 -4.79 24.35 8.80
CA SER A 207 -4.16 23.50 7.79
C SER A 207 -2.78 23.04 8.22
N ILE A 208 -2.34 21.88 7.71
CA ILE A 208 -0.97 21.41 7.80
C ILE A 208 -0.40 21.20 6.40
N TRP A 209 0.81 21.67 6.16
CA TRP A 209 1.50 21.62 4.89
C TRP A 209 2.77 20.79 5.01
N PHE A 210 3.01 19.91 4.04
CA PHE A 210 4.21 19.08 3.99
C PHE A 210 5.00 19.39 2.74
N PHE A 211 6.26 19.82 2.90
CA PHE A 211 7.17 20.11 1.81
C PHE A 211 8.58 19.61 2.13
N GLY A 212 9.37 19.32 1.09
CA GLY A 212 10.77 18.95 1.23
C GLY A 212 11.69 19.81 0.37
N GLU A 213 12.96 19.90 0.77
CA GLU A 213 13.94 20.84 0.21
C GLU A 213 14.32 20.54 -1.25
N ASN A 214 14.33 19.26 -1.67
CA ASN A 214 14.70 18.85 -3.02
C ASN A 214 13.49 18.51 -3.91
N ASP A 215 12.32 19.12 -3.65
CA ASP A 215 11.15 19.00 -4.51
C ASP A 215 11.48 19.51 -5.92
N GLN A 216 11.34 18.64 -6.94
CA GLN A 216 11.69 18.97 -8.31
C GLN A 216 10.61 19.81 -9.03
N ILE A 217 9.43 19.96 -8.44
CA ILE A 217 8.30 20.72 -9.00
C ILE A 217 8.23 22.12 -8.35
N PHE A 218 8.31 22.17 -7.03
CA PHE A 218 8.16 23.42 -6.25
C PHE A 218 9.43 23.70 -5.47
N ALA A 219 10.23 24.64 -5.97
CA ALA A 219 11.50 25.00 -5.35
C ALA A 219 11.30 25.53 -3.92
N THR A 220 12.25 25.23 -3.02
CA THR A 220 12.23 25.63 -1.62
C THR A 220 11.90 27.11 -1.39
N PRO A 221 12.50 28.09 -2.09
CA PRO A 221 12.13 29.49 -1.90
C PRO A 221 10.66 29.79 -2.24
N THR A 222 10.09 29.06 -3.22
CA THR A 222 8.71 29.26 -3.67
C THR A 222 7.72 28.82 -2.60
N TRP A 223 7.77 27.54 -2.17
CA TRP A 223 6.82 27.05 -1.17
C TRP A 223 6.98 27.71 0.21
N GLN A 224 8.20 28.10 0.60
CA GLN A 224 8.42 28.89 1.80
C GLN A 224 7.76 30.27 1.69
N ALA A 225 7.85 30.91 0.52
CA ALA A 225 7.18 32.19 0.31
C ALA A 225 5.65 32.02 0.26
N MET A 226 5.12 30.97 -0.36
CA MET A 226 3.69 30.63 -0.32
C MET A 226 3.19 30.51 1.12
N PHE A 227 3.88 29.74 1.96
CA PHE A 227 3.50 29.54 3.36
C PHE A 227 3.52 30.84 4.15
N ARG A 228 4.59 31.67 3.99
CA ARG A 228 4.67 32.98 4.64
C ARG A 228 3.53 33.90 4.23
N GLN A 229 3.21 33.97 2.93
CA GLN A 229 2.14 34.85 2.45
C GLN A 229 0.75 34.36 2.89
N TYR A 230 0.53 33.05 2.89
CA TYR A 230 -0.72 32.44 3.36
C TYR A 230 -0.98 32.75 4.83
N THR A 231 0.02 32.58 5.69
CA THR A 231 -0.10 32.85 7.13
C THR A 231 -0.13 34.35 7.44
N ALA A 232 0.64 35.17 6.73
CA ALA A 232 0.59 36.64 6.86
C ALA A 232 -0.77 37.21 6.48
N ALA A 233 -1.51 36.56 5.58
CA ALA A 233 -2.88 36.92 5.22
C ALA A 233 -3.93 36.54 6.27
N GLY A 234 -3.54 35.84 7.35
CA GLY A 234 -4.39 35.53 8.49
C GLY A 234 -4.78 34.06 8.64
N ALA A 235 -4.39 33.19 7.70
CA ALA A 235 -4.65 31.77 7.80
C ALA A 235 -3.83 31.09 8.91
N ARG A 236 -4.41 30.10 9.56
CA ARG A 236 -3.76 29.28 10.61
C ARG A 236 -3.20 28.01 9.99
N ALA A 237 -1.90 27.95 9.78
CA ALA A 237 -1.25 26.81 9.16
C ALA A 237 -0.01 26.33 9.94
N GLU A 238 0.29 25.04 9.86
CA GLU A 238 1.51 24.42 10.32
C GLU A 238 2.33 23.99 9.10
N LEU A 239 3.65 24.20 9.12
CA LEU A 239 4.56 23.73 8.07
C LEU A 239 5.42 22.61 8.60
N VAL A 240 5.45 21.52 7.86
CA VAL A 240 6.39 20.41 8.05
C VAL A 240 7.37 20.46 6.88
N ASP A 241 8.53 21.04 7.12
CA ASP A 241 9.68 20.90 6.26
C ASP A 241 10.41 19.62 6.69
N TYR A 242 10.33 18.57 5.85
CA TYR A 242 10.93 17.28 6.16
C TYR A 242 12.33 17.11 5.55
N GLY A 243 12.94 18.20 5.04
CA GLY A 243 14.26 18.17 4.41
C GLY A 243 14.27 17.51 3.04
N ALA A 244 15.43 17.02 2.63
CA ALA A 244 15.56 16.31 1.36
C ALA A 244 15.04 14.87 1.47
N PHE A 245 14.36 14.40 0.43
CA PHE A 245 13.90 13.02 0.35
C PHE A 245 14.33 12.37 -0.96
N GLN A 246 15.18 11.35 -0.88
CA GLN A 246 15.69 10.61 -2.04
C GLN A 246 16.16 11.55 -3.17
N LYS A 247 15.73 11.31 -4.41
CA LYS A 247 16.04 12.15 -5.57
C LYS A 247 15.06 13.30 -5.75
N ASP A 248 13.85 13.18 -5.19
CA ASP A 248 12.76 14.13 -5.37
C ASP A 248 11.79 14.06 -4.18
N ALA A 249 11.75 15.12 -3.39
CA ALA A 249 10.85 15.23 -2.26
C ALA A 249 9.36 15.25 -2.68
N HIS A 250 9.04 15.63 -3.91
CA HIS A 250 7.66 15.58 -4.42
C HIS A 250 7.07 14.16 -4.40
N ALA A 251 7.91 13.13 -4.44
CA ALA A 251 7.52 11.74 -4.41
C ALA A 251 7.37 11.16 -2.98
N MET A 252 7.57 11.94 -1.92
CA MET A 252 7.63 11.47 -0.53
C MET A 252 6.41 10.61 -0.14
N THR A 253 5.20 11.03 -0.51
CA THR A 253 3.97 10.29 -0.18
C THR A 253 3.76 9.03 -1.01
N ALA A 254 4.57 8.80 -2.04
CA ALA A 254 4.50 7.61 -2.90
C ALA A 254 5.44 6.47 -2.42
N SER A 255 6.18 6.68 -1.34
CA SER A 255 7.15 5.70 -0.82
C SER A 255 6.89 5.38 0.65
N ALA A 256 6.97 4.11 1.02
CA ALA A 256 6.92 3.69 2.42
C ALA A 256 8.04 4.34 3.26
N ALA A 257 9.21 4.61 2.66
CA ALA A 257 10.30 5.34 3.32
C ALA A 257 9.92 6.78 3.70
N GLY A 258 8.88 7.36 3.08
CA GLY A 258 8.36 8.68 3.43
C GLY A 258 7.47 8.67 4.69
N LEU A 259 6.86 7.55 5.04
CA LEU A 259 5.90 7.47 6.17
C LEU A 259 6.44 8.05 7.48
N PRO A 260 7.69 7.76 7.92
CA PRO A 260 8.24 8.33 9.14
C PRO A 260 8.36 9.86 9.14
N LEU A 261 8.38 10.49 7.96
CA LEU A 261 8.56 11.93 7.82
C LEU A 261 7.28 12.73 8.07
N TRP A 262 6.10 12.11 7.87
CA TRP A 262 4.85 12.85 7.94
C TRP A 262 3.76 12.24 8.84
N VAL A 263 3.73 10.91 9.03
CA VAL A 263 2.63 10.23 9.73
C VAL A 263 2.42 10.76 11.14
N GLN A 264 3.48 10.83 11.94
CA GLN A 264 3.38 11.33 13.32
C GLN A 264 2.90 12.79 13.39
N ARG A 265 3.31 13.62 12.41
CA ARG A 265 2.88 15.03 12.34
C ARG A 265 1.42 15.14 11.92
N ALA A 266 0.98 14.27 11.01
CA ALA A 266 -0.41 14.16 10.61
C ALA A 266 -1.30 13.71 11.78
N ASP A 267 -0.90 12.70 12.56
CA ASP A 267 -1.61 12.24 13.76
C ASP A 267 -1.73 13.37 14.80
N THR A 268 -0.64 14.09 15.05
CA THR A 268 -0.65 15.24 15.98
C THR A 268 -1.60 16.33 15.52
N PHE A 269 -1.59 16.66 14.23
CA PHE A 269 -2.49 17.65 13.66
C PHE A 269 -3.95 17.21 13.76
N LEU A 270 -4.29 15.98 13.36
CA LEU A 270 -5.66 15.44 13.45
C LEU A 270 -6.17 15.48 14.90
N ALA A 271 -5.38 14.99 15.87
CA ALA A 271 -5.73 15.09 17.28
C ALA A 271 -5.99 16.53 17.73
N SER A 272 -5.19 17.49 17.27
CA SER A 272 -5.30 18.92 17.64
C SER A 272 -6.56 19.61 17.12
N ILE A 273 -7.22 19.01 16.12
CA ILE A 273 -8.49 19.49 15.55
C ILE A 273 -9.68 18.59 15.91
N GLY A 274 -9.50 17.67 16.87
CA GLY A 274 -10.54 16.79 17.36
C GLY A 274 -10.93 15.66 16.42
N MET A 275 -10.01 15.27 15.51
CA MET A 275 -10.22 14.18 14.55
C MET A 275 -9.54 12.89 15.03
N PRO A 276 -10.08 11.70 14.70
CA PRO A 276 -9.40 10.43 14.95
C PRO A 276 -7.99 10.39 14.37
N SER A 277 -7.02 9.96 15.18
CA SER A 277 -5.59 9.97 14.83
C SER A 277 -4.86 8.70 15.25
N GLN A 278 -5.54 7.81 15.95
CA GLN A 278 -4.96 6.53 16.39
C GLN A 278 -5.11 5.49 15.28
N GLU A 279 -4.09 4.68 15.09
CA GLU A 279 -4.15 3.54 14.18
C GLU A 279 -5.09 2.47 14.77
N VAL A 280 -6.10 2.08 14.01
CA VAL A 280 -7.10 1.08 14.40
C VAL A 280 -7.12 -0.11 13.43
N ASP A 281 -6.74 0.11 12.18
CA ASP A 281 -6.69 -0.89 11.13
C ASP A 281 -5.28 -0.89 10.48
N PRO A 282 -4.25 -1.42 11.17
CA PRO A 282 -2.85 -1.35 10.73
C PRO A 282 -2.60 -2.04 9.38
N GLU A 283 -3.44 -2.96 8.98
CA GLU A 283 -3.35 -3.66 7.70
C GLU A 283 -3.44 -2.74 6.48
N TYR A 284 -4.01 -1.55 6.63
CA TYR A 284 -4.13 -0.61 5.52
C TYR A 284 -2.88 0.27 5.33
N LEU A 285 -2.02 0.38 6.31
CA LEU A 285 -0.78 1.12 6.16
C LEU A 285 0.38 0.12 6.21
N PRO A 286 1.19 -0.03 5.17
CA PRO A 286 2.34 -0.91 5.24
C PRO A 286 3.21 -0.44 6.40
N GLU A 287 3.57 -1.38 7.24
CA GLU A 287 4.61 -1.14 8.23
C GLU A 287 5.84 -0.57 7.53
N ARG A 288 6.67 0.16 8.29
CA ARG A 288 7.94 0.79 7.88
C ARG A 288 8.62 0.00 6.77
N ALA A 289 9.32 0.69 5.87
CA ALA A 289 10.15 0.05 4.84
C ALA A 289 10.72 -1.26 5.39
N ARG A 290 10.36 -2.39 4.78
CA ARG A 290 10.73 -3.71 5.29
C ARG A 290 12.22 -3.75 5.54
N ALA A 291 12.63 -4.22 6.70
CA ALA A 291 14.04 -4.36 7.02
C ALA A 291 14.70 -5.31 6.00
N THR A 292 15.93 -5.02 5.64
CA THR A 292 16.69 -5.96 4.80
C THR A 292 16.81 -7.31 5.51
N SER A 293 16.54 -8.39 4.78
CA SER A 293 16.80 -9.74 5.26
C SER A 293 18.31 -10.09 5.26
N ALA A 294 19.14 -9.25 4.63
CA ALA A 294 20.55 -9.52 4.34
C ALA A 294 20.77 -10.87 3.62
N TYR A 295 19.77 -11.32 2.85
CA TYR A 295 19.85 -12.56 2.08
C TYR A 295 20.89 -12.48 0.97
N ALA A 296 20.83 -11.40 0.16
CA ALA A 296 21.75 -11.13 -0.94
C ALA A 296 21.85 -9.63 -1.24
N ASP A 297 22.86 -9.22 -2.03
CA ASP A 297 22.87 -7.89 -2.66
C ASP A 297 21.75 -7.82 -3.72
N ILE A 298 21.12 -6.67 -3.84
CA ILE A 298 20.01 -6.49 -4.80
C ILE A 298 20.45 -6.63 -6.26
N ASN A 299 21.73 -6.43 -6.57
CA ASN A 299 22.28 -6.59 -7.91
C ASN A 299 22.82 -8.00 -8.17
N ASP A 300 22.77 -8.89 -7.18
CA ASP A 300 23.18 -10.28 -7.33
C ASP A 300 22.03 -11.10 -7.97
N LEU A 301 22.08 -11.20 -9.32
CA LEU A 301 21.08 -11.94 -10.09
C LEU A 301 21.10 -13.43 -9.79
N ASP A 302 22.28 -13.98 -9.49
CA ASP A 302 22.45 -15.41 -9.27
C ASP A 302 21.85 -15.87 -7.94
N ALA A 303 21.76 -14.96 -6.98
CA ALA A 303 21.14 -15.20 -5.70
C ALA A 303 19.60 -15.23 -5.76
N VAL A 304 18.97 -14.78 -6.87
CA VAL A 304 17.50 -14.76 -6.97
C VAL A 304 16.97 -16.19 -7.12
N PRO A 305 16.21 -16.71 -6.11
CA PRO A 305 15.80 -18.11 -6.08
C PRO A 305 14.74 -18.42 -7.17
N TYR A 306 14.62 -19.68 -7.54
CA TYR A 306 13.60 -20.27 -8.44
C TYR A 306 13.52 -19.70 -9.85
N LEU A 307 14.35 -18.74 -10.22
CA LEU A 307 14.40 -18.21 -11.58
C LEU A 307 15.51 -18.88 -12.37
N ASN A 308 15.19 -19.29 -13.60
CA ASN A 308 16.21 -19.67 -14.57
C ASN A 308 16.89 -18.43 -15.17
N ASP A 309 17.99 -18.59 -15.87
CA ASP A 309 18.79 -17.49 -16.44
C ASP A 309 17.97 -16.55 -17.31
N LYS A 310 17.07 -17.09 -18.15
CA LYS A 310 16.17 -16.29 -18.99
C LYS A 310 15.23 -15.41 -18.14
N GLN A 311 14.68 -15.96 -17.07
CA GLN A 311 13.79 -15.23 -16.16
C GLN A 311 14.55 -14.17 -15.37
N ARG A 312 15.77 -14.46 -14.93
CA ARG A 312 16.66 -13.45 -14.30
C ARG A 312 16.92 -12.29 -15.25
N ASP A 313 17.29 -12.59 -16.48
CA ASP A 313 17.59 -11.55 -17.49
C ASP A 313 16.36 -10.74 -17.92
N THR A 314 15.17 -11.32 -17.92
CA THR A 314 13.96 -10.62 -18.37
C THR A 314 13.17 -10.02 -17.21
N LEU A 315 12.84 -10.80 -16.18
CA LEU A 315 11.97 -10.36 -15.10
C LEU A 315 12.74 -9.58 -14.04
N TYR A 316 13.87 -10.11 -13.57
CA TYR A 316 14.59 -9.46 -12.49
C TYR A 316 15.34 -8.21 -12.96
N ARG A 317 15.99 -8.23 -14.13
CA ARG A 317 16.56 -6.99 -14.71
C ARG A 317 15.47 -5.97 -15.04
N GLY A 318 14.28 -6.39 -15.47
CA GLY A 318 13.14 -5.51 -15.66
C GLY A 318 12.74 -4.80 -14.36
N PHE A 319 12.69 -5.53 -13.26
CA PHE A 319 12.49 -4.95 -11.94
C PHE A 319 13.59 -3.96 -11.56
N LEU A 320 14.88 -4.32 -11.76
CA LEU A 320 16.01 -3.42 -11.43
C LEU A 320 16.01 -2.12 -12.25
N ALA A 321 15.52 -2.17 -13.48
CA ALA A 321 15.43 -1.00 -14.36
C ALA A 321 14.18 -0.14 -14.12
N ALA A 322 13.17 -0.67 -13.42
CA ALA A 322 11.91 0.03 -13.19
C ALA A 322 12.09 1.21 -12.21
N PRO A 323 11.31 2.30 -12.36
CA PRO A 323 11.33 3.42 -11.43
C PRO A 323 10.80 3.02 -10.05
N LEU A 324 11.21 3.76 -9.02
CA LEU A 324 10.68 3.64 -7.66
C LEU A 324 9.32 4.35 -7.54
N PRO A 325 8.42 3.88 -6.65
CA PRO A 325 8.54 2.67 -5.85
C PRO A 325 8.34 1.40 -6.69
N ARG A 326 9.01 0.32 -6.34
CA ARG A 326 8.93 -0.95 -7.08
C ARG A 326 9.03 -2.16 -6.16
N ALA A 327 8.45 -3.28 -6.58
CA ALA A 327 8.60 -4.55 -5.87
C ALA A 327 8.63 -5.73 -6.83
N ILE A 328 9.21 -6.83 -6.37
CA ILE A 328 9.19 -8.11 -7.05
C ILE A 328 8.84 -9.23 -6.06
N ALA A 329 7.85 -10.04 -6.42
CA ALA A 329 7.52 -11.28 -5.73
C ALA A 329 7.97 -12.47 -6.55
N ILE A 330 8.42 -13.50 -5.86
CA ILE A 330 8.82 -14.78 -6.43
C ILE A 330 7.85 -15.84 -5.96
N GLY A 331 7.32 -16.58 -6.90
CA GLY A 331 6.46 -17.74 -6.66
C GLY A 331 7.12 -19.02 -7.15
N ALA A 332 6.41 -20.14 -7.04
CA ALA A 332 6.91 -21.47 -7.37
C ALA A 332 7.53 -21.60 -8.77
N THR A 333 6.98 -20.92 -9.77
CA THR A 333 7.37 -21.13 -11.19
C THR A 333 7.68 -19.84 -11.92
N THR A 334 7.49 -18.68 -11.30
CA THR A 334 7.65 -17.39 -11.95
C THR A 334 7.90 -16.26 -10.93
N ALA A 335 8.31 -15.11 -11.43
CA ALA A 335 8.34 -13.87 -10.68
C ALA A 335 7.39 -12.85 -11.30
N VAL A 336 6.90 -11.95 -10.48
CA VAL A 336 6.08 -10.82 -10.89
C VAL A 336 6.68 -9.56 -10.29
N TRP A 337 6.82 -8.52 -11.08
CA TRP A 337 7.22 -7.21 -10.59
C TRP A 337 6.21 -6.12 -10.96
N SER A 338 6.24 -5.05 -10.21
CA SER A 338 5.44 -3.85 -10.43
C SER A 338 6.26 -2.63 -10.04
N SER A 339 6.03 -1.52 -10.72
CA SER A 339 6.59 -0.22 -10.33
C SER A 339 5.49 0.83 -10.35
N GLY A 340 5.68 1.87 -9.55
CA GLY A 340 4.66 2.86 -9.31
C GLY A 340 3.48 2.30 -8.51
N GLY A 341 2.49 3.17 -8.30
CA GLY A 341 1.35 2.83 -7.47
C GLY A 341 1.65 2.90 -5.99
N PHE A 342 0.61 2.69 -5.23
CA PHE A 342 0.59 2.93 -3.81
C PHE A 342 1.39 1.90 -3.00
N ASP A 343 1.18 0.62 -3.26
CA ASP A 343 1.88 -0.48 -2.61
C ASP A 343 2.31 -1.50 -3.67
N PRO A 344 3.47 -1.31 -4.30
CA PRO A 344 3.96 -2.25 -5.29
C PRO A 344 4.19 -3.65 -4.70
N GLY A 345 4.49 -3.75 -3.39
CA GLY A 345 4.64 -5.01 -2.68
C GLY A 345 3.33 -5.80 -2.66
N GLN A 346 2.23 -5.19 -2.22
CA GLN A 346 0.93 -5.85 -2.25
C GLN A 346 0.47 -6.16 -3.68
N ASN A 347 0.69 -5.22 -4.61
CA ASN A 347 0.34 -5.43 -6.02
C ASN A 347 1.00 -6.66 -6.63
N VAL A 348 2.28 -6.90 -6.35
CA VAL A 348 2.97 -8.08 -6.89
C VAL A 348 2.55 -9.36 -6.20
N LEU A 349 2.26 -9.34 -4.90
CA LEU A 349 1.72 -10.49 -4.19
C LEU A 349 0.36 -10.89 -4.75
N ASP A 350 -0.57 -9.95 -4.91
CA ASP A 350 -1.90 -10.20 -5.48
C ASP A 350 -1.83 -10.77 -6.91
N LYS A 351 -0.91 -10.26 -7.73
CA LYS A 351 -0.67 -10.78 -9.08
C LYS A 351 -0.04 -12.17 -9.04
N CYS A 352 0.94 -12.37 -8.17
CA CYS A 352 1.64 -13.63 -8.02
C CYS A 352 0.70 -14.74 -7.56
N TRP A 353 -0.13 -14.50 -6.54
CA TRP A 353 -1.12 -15.46 -6.05
C TRP A 353 -2.20 -15.86 -7.08
N LYS A 354 -2.42 -15.02 -8.09
CA LYS A 354 -3.30 -15.35 -9.24
C LYS A 354 -2.63 -16.26 -10.27
N LEU A 355 -1.30 -16.24 -10.35
CA LEU A 355 -0.53 -16.94 -11.36
C LEU A 355 0.08 -18.23 -10.86
N THR A 356 0.44 -18.30 -9.58
CA THR A 356 1.17 -19.42 -9.00
C THR A 356 0.90 -19.51 -7.49
N GLN A 357 1.50 -20.46 -6.81
CA GLN A 357 1.43 -20.63 -5.36
C GLN A 357 2.76 -20.22 -4.71
N TYR A 358 2.77 -20.08 -3.39
CA TYR A 358 3.97 -19.77 -2.58
C TYR A 358 4.66 -18.47 -2.98
N CYS A 359 3.86 -17.40 -3.05
CA CYS A 359 4.36 -16.09 -3.41
C CYS A 359 4.97 -15.35 -2.21
N HIS A 360 6.24 -14.97 -2.33
CA HIS A 360 6.94 -14.15 -1.34
C HIS A 360 7.59 -12.94 -1.99
N LEU A 361 7.61 -11.82 -1.27
CA LEU A 361 8.39 -10.67 -1.71
C LEU A 361 9.88 -11.01 -1.67
N TYR A 362 10.55 -10.82 -2.80
CA TYR A 362 12.00 -10.91 -2.87
C TYR A 362 12.67 -9.58 -2.57
N ALA A 363 12.20 -8.52 -3.21
CA ALA A 363 12.73 -7.19 -2.97
C ALA A 363 11.63 -6.12 -3.08
N VAL A 364 11.78 -5.07 -2.27
CA VAL A 364 10.99 -3.85 -2.30
C VAL A 364 11.95 -2.68 -2.43
N ASP A 365 11.72 -1.82 -3.41
CA ASP A 365 12.61 -0.71 -3.79
C ASP A 365 14.04 -1.20 -4.06
N ASN A 366 14.99 -0.81 -3.22
CA ASN A 366 16.39 -1.22 -3.31
C ASN A 366 16.78 -2.19 -2.18
N THR A 367 15.81 -2.82 -1.52
CA THR A 367 16.03 -3.66 -0.35
C THR A 367 15.58 -5.09 -0.63
N VAL A 368 16.50 -6.06 -0.49
CA VAL A 368 16.14 -7.49 -0.49
C VAL A 368 15.47 -7.82 0.84
N VAL A 369 14.23 -8.31 0.76
CA VAL A 369 13.38 -8.65 1.91
C VAL A 369 13.03 -10.15 1.94
N TRP A 370 13.68 -10.95 1.08
CA TRP A 370 13.43 -12.39 1.00
C TRP A 370 13.55 -13.03 2.38
N PRO A 371 12.49 -13.73 2.86
CA PRO A 371 12.50 -14.27 4.20
C PRO A 371 13.63 -15.30 4.35
N ARG A 372 14.47 -15.12 5.35
CA ARG A 372 15.33 -16.22 5.81
C ARG A 372 14.42 -17.16 6.58
N LEU A 373 14.23 -18.36 6.07
CA LEU A 373 13.56 -19.43 6.80
C LEU A 373 14.51 -19.99 7.87
N ASP A 374 14.85 -19.17 8.85
CA ASP A 374 15.80 -19.52 9.93
C ASP A 374 15.18 -20.46 10.97
N ALA A 375 13.87 -20.66 10.98
CA ALA A 375 13.21 -21.55 11.91
C ALA A 375 13.03 -22.94 11.27
N GLN A 376 14.02 -23.82 11.43
CA GLN A 376 13.81 -25.24 11.18
C GLN A 376 12.65 -25.73 12.06
N PRO A 377 11.60 -26.37 11.47
CA PRO A 377 10.52 -26.94 12.26
C PRO A 377 11.07 -27.90 13.32
N LEU A 378 10.44 -27.92 14.48
CA LEU A 378 10.87 -28.79 15.56
C LEU A 378 10.76 -30.26 15.15
N ALA A 379 11.80 -31.04 15.48
CA ALA A 379 11.80 -32.49 15.30
C ALA A 379 10.62 -33.15 16.02
N THR A 380 9.97 -34.09 15.33
CA THR A 380 8.88 -34.90 15.89
C THR A 380 9.34 -36.32 16.17
N LYS A 381 8.56 -37.04 16.96
CA LYS A 381 8.77 -38.49 17.18
C LYS A 381 7.94 -39.36 16.24
N PHE A 382 7.57 -38.86 15.06
CA PHE A 382 6.68 -39.56 14.15
C PHE A 382 7.30 -40.86 13.61
N ALA A 383 8.52 -40.77 13.11
CA ALA A 383 9.29 -41.91 12.59
C ALA A 383 10.78 -41.64 12.60
N ALA A 384 11.60 -42.65 12.45
CA ALA A 384 13.02 -42.47 12.18
C ALA A 384 13.22 -41.89 10.77
N LEU A 385 14.17 -40.95 10.62
CA LEU A 385 14.44 -40.32 9.32
C LEU A 385 14.72 -41.36 8.18
N ALA A 386 15.45 -42.40 8.52
CA ALA A 386 15.81 -43.44 7.55
C ALA A 386 14.67 -44.45 7.21
N ASP A 387 13.54 -44.35 7.90
CA ASP A 387 12.40 -45.25 7.65
C ASP A 387 11.56 -44.75 6.46
N VAL A 388 11.99 -45.15 5.28
CA VAL A 388 11.32 -44.85 4.01
C VAL A 388 9.87 -45.36 3.95
N ALA A 389 9.59 -46.47 4.65
CA ALA A 389 8.27 -47.07 4.65
C ALA A 389 7.25 -46.27 5.48
N ALA A 390 7.73 -45.56 6.49
CA ALA A 390 6.90 -44.73 7.37
C ALA A 390 6.48 -43.38 6.73
N VAL A 391 7.07 -42.99 5.60
CA VAL A 391 6.70 -41.69 4.93
C VAL A 391 5.30 -41.82 4.35
N PRO A 392 4.33 -41.03 4.83
CA PRO A 392 2.95 -41.14 4.40
C PRO A 392 2.76 -40.78 2.92
N TYR A 393 1.70 -41.32 2.32
CA TYR A 393 1.18 -41.00 0.99
C TYR A 393 2.09 -41.33 -0.20
N LEU A 394 3.37 -41.66 0.00
CA LEU A 394 4.30 -41.91 -1.11
C LEU A 394 4.03 -43.22 -1.84
N ASN A 395 3.97 -43.11 -3.15
CA ASN A 395 4.05 -44.26 -4.07
C ASN A 395 5.52 -44.75 -4.23
N ALA A 396 5.76 -45.73 -5.06
CA ALA A 396 7.11 -46.28 -5.31
C ALA A 396 8.11 -45.22 -5.79
N GLN A 397 7.67 -44.29 -6.66
CA GLN A 397 8.51 -43.23 -7.19
C GLN A 397 8.86 -42.20 -6.11
N GLY A 398 7.89 -41.81 -5.28
CA GLY A 398 8.12 -40.91 -4.14
C GLY A 398 9.07 -41.49 -3.12
N ARG A 399 8.99 -42.82 -2.84
CA ARG A 399 9.92 -43.52 -1.95
C ARG A 399 11.34 -43.54 -2.48
N GLN A 400 11.51 -43.72 -3.80
CA GLN A 400 12.83 -43.60 -4.43
C GLN A 400 13.36 -42.16 -4.33
N ALA A 401 12.52 -41.14 -4.46
CA ALA A 401 12.91 -39.75 -4.27
C ALA A 401 13.31 -39.48 -2.84
N TYR A 402 12.57 -40.00 -1.86
CA TYR A 402 12.95 -39.85 -0.43
C TYR A 402 14.27 -40.56 -0.14
N THR A 403 14.55 -41.75 -0.74
CA THR A 403 15.85 -42.42 -0.64
C THR A 403 16.99 -41.53 -1.18
N ARG A 404 16.77 -40.83 -2.31
CA ARG A 404 17.74 -39.87 -2.84
C ARG A 404 17.92 -38.69 -1.89
N PHE A 405 16.83 -38.16 -1.32
CA PHE A 405 16.90 -37.12 -0.31
C PHE A 405 17.78 -37.53 0.89
N LEU A 406 17.70 -38.76 1.38
CA LEU A 406 18.53 -39.26 2.47
C LEU A 406 20.05 -39.20 2.18
N SER A 407 20.43 -39.26 0.90
CA SER A 407 21.82 -39.20 0.43
C SER A 407 22.28 -37.79 0.06
N THR A 408 21.37 -36.80 0.00
CA THR A 408 21.68 -35.40 -0.29
C THR A 408 22.39 -34.76 0.92
N ARG A 409 23.32 -33.83 0.67
CA ARG A 409 24.01 -33.09 1.76
C ARG A 409 23.07 -32.03 2.36
N ASP A 410 23.23 -31.80 3.66
CA ASP A 410 22.57 -30.67 4.35
C ASP A 410 23.13 -29.33 3.83
N PRO A 411 22.30 -28.25 3.76
CA PRO A 411 20.91 -28.20 4.18
C PRO A 411 19.98 -28.79 3.09
N ARG A 412 18.95 -29.53 3.51
CA ARG A 412 18.00 -30.23 2.65
C ARG A 412 16.61 -30.34 3.29
N ALA A 413 15.56 -30.44 2.50
CA ALA A 413 14.19 -30.67 2.98
C ALA A 413 13.41 -31.61 2.04
N PHE A 414 12.35 -32.23 2.58
CA PHE A 414 11.43 -33.06 1.84
C PHE A 414 9.99 -32.75 2.26
N ALA A 415 9.13 -32.48 1.29
CA ALA A 415 7.71 -32.20 1.46
C ALA A 415 6.85 -33.29 0.83
N ILE A 416 5.65 -33.50 1.39
CA ILE A 416 4.67 -34.48 0.91
C ILE A 416 3.26 -33.90 0.96
N ALA A 417 2.37 -34.41 0.10
CA ALA A 417 0.96 -34.07 0.09
C ALA A 417 0.07 -35.32 0.16
N PRO A 418 -1.19 -35.20 0.64
CA PRO A 418 -2.12 -36.32 0.80
C PRO A 418 -2.47 -37.04 -0.49
N ASP A 419 -2.36 -36.38 -1.63
CA ASP A 419 -2.58 -36.94 -2.97
C ASP A 419 -1.39 -37.72 -3.54
N GLY A 420 -0.30 -37.84 -2.76
CA GLY A 420 0.91 -38.56 -3.14
C GLY A 420 1.97 -37.70 -3.84
N ALA A 421 1.74 -36.41 -4.01
CA ALA A 421 2.77 -35.47 -4.47
C ALA A 421 3.89 -35.35 -3.44
N TRP A 422 5.07 -35.03 -3.92
CA TRP A 422 6.27 -34.83 -3.09
C TRP A 422 7.22 -33.84 -3.75
N GLY A 423 8.06 -33.23 -2.93
CA GLY A 423 9.13 -32.34 -3.39
C GLY A 423 10.37 -32.46 -2.51
N ALA A 424 11.55 -32.28 -3.10
CA ALA A 424 12.81 -32.26 -2.40
C ALA A 424 13.57 -30.98 -2.74
N GLY A 425 14.15 -30.36 -1.73
CA GLY A 425 14.98 -29.17 -1.84
C GLY A 425 16.34 -29.36 -1.21
N ALA A 426 17.35 -28.68 -1.70
CA ALA A 426 18.70 -28.67 -1.13
C ALA A 426 19.41 -27.33 -1.46
N GLY A 427 20.38 -26.93 -0.61
CA GLY A 427 21.14 -25.72 -0.84
C GLY A 427 20.63 -24.53 -0.02
N THR A 428 20.51 -23.36 -0.62
CA THR A 428 20.33 -22.09 0.10
C THR A 428 18.97 -21.98 0.83
N ASP A 429 17.89 -22.51 0.21
CA ASP A 429 16.54 -22.49 0.80
C ASP A 429 15.80 -23.81 0.57
N PRO A 430 16.27 -24.90 1.21
CA PRO A 430 15.78 -26.24 0.92
C PRO A 430 14.32 -26.45 1.33
N ILE A 431 13.83 -25.73 2.32
CA ILE A 431 12.46 -25.86 2.82
C ILE A 431 11.50 -25.38 1.75
N ASN A 432 11.73 -24.19 1.23
CA ASN A 432 10.88 -23.62 0.21
C ASN A 432 11.01 -24.39 -1.12
N ASP A 433 12.24 -24.80 -1.51
CA ASP A 433 12.46 -25.67 -2.67
C ASP A 433 11.62 -26.93 -2.61
N ALA A 434 11.59 -27.60 -1.45
CA ALA A 434 10.81 -28.80 -1.26
C ALA A 434 9.31 -28.55 -1.35
N LEU A 435 8.82 -27.47 -0.74
CA LEU A 435 7.39 -27.11 -0.78
C LEU A 435 6.95 -26.72 -2.18
N VAL A 436 7.76 -25.95 -2.89
CA VAL A 436 7.52 -25.57 -4.29
C VAL A 436 7.49 -26.79 -5.20
N ALA A 437 8.51 -27.66 -5.12
CA ALA A 437 8.57 -28.87 -5.93
C ALA A 437 7.39 -29.83 -5.64
N CYS A 438 6.89 -29.86 -4.42
CA CYS A 438 5.70 -30.61 -4.04
C CYS A 438 4.42 -29.95 -4.54
N GLY A 439 4.33 -28.62 -4.49
CA GLY A 439 3.11 -27.84 -4.75
C GLY A 439 2.82 -27.57 -6.22
N ASP A 440 3.66 -27.94 -7.16
CA ASP A 440 3.45 -27.69 -8.59
C ASP A 440 2.18 -28.42 -9.10
N GLY A 441 1.06 -27.69 -9.07
CA GLY A 441 -0.27 -28.21 -9.42
C GLY A 441 -0.98 -29.02 -8.31
N HIS A 442 -0.44 -29.12 -7.11
CA HIS A 442 -0.99 -29.87 -5.98
C HIS A 442 -1.26 -29.00 -4.77
N THR A 443 -2.24 -29.37 -3.95
CA THR A 443 -2.62 -28.65 -2.73
C THR A 443 -2.28 -29.48 -1.48
N GLY A 444 -1.96 -28.79 -0.39
CA GLY A 444 -1.74 -29.41 0.91
C GLY A 444 -0.36 -30.01 1.12
N CYS A 445 0.67 -29.50 0.43
CA CYS A 445 2.07 -29.86 0.68
C CYS A 445 2.52 -29.40 2.07
N LEU A 446 3.08 -30.34 2.83
CA LEU A 446 3.63 -30.11 4.17
C LEU A 446 5.02 -30.73 4.26
N LEU A 447 5.90 -30.09 5.04
CA LEU A 447 7.24 -30.62 5.31
C LEU A 447 7.15 -31.96 6.05
N TYR A 448 7.87 -32.94 5.55
CA TYR A 448 8.07 -34.22 6.21
C TYR A 448 9.39 -34.29 6.95
N ALA A 449 10.47 -33.87 6.32
CA ALA A 449 11.81 -33.90 6.90
C ALA A 449 12.61 -32.66 6.51
N VAL A 450 13.42 -32.16 7.46
CA VAL A 450 14.38 -31.07 7.26
C VAL A 450 15.72 -31.48 7.84
N ASN A 451 16.78 -31.42 7.05
CA ASN A 451 18.13 -31.88 7.40
C ASN A 451 18.13 -33.33 7.92
N ARG A 452 18.29 -33.52 9.23
CA ARG A 452 18.37 -34.82 9.88
C ARG A 452 17.15 -35.17 10.72
N ASP A 453 16.11 -34.34 10.68
CA ASP A 453 14.95 -34.46 11.54
C ASP A 453 13.67 -34.72 10.73
N VAL A 454 12.84 -35.62 11.22
CA VAL A 454 11.44 -35.71 10.79
C VAL A 454 10.65 -34.65 11.53
N VAL A 455 9.99 -33.77 10.78
CA VAL A 455 9.21 -32.63 11.28
C VAL A 455 7.70 -32.82 11.06
N TRP A 456 7.31 -33.95 10.55
CA TRP A 456 5.92 -34.31 10.24
C TRP A 456 5.05 -34.42 11.47
N VAL A 457 3.92 -33.71 11.46
CA VAL A 457 2.86 -33.84 12.46
C VAL A 457 1.66 -34.51 11.83
N ARG A 458 1.24 -35.65 12.39
CA ARG A 458 0.03 -36.33 11.93
C ARG A 458 -1.18 -35.45 12.26
N LYS A 459 -1.92 -35.03 11.23
CA LYS A 459 -3.21 -34.33 11.41
C LYS A 459 -4.30 -35.26 11.84
#